data_178d8828d567042e5330061bfda9befe
#
_entry.id   178d8828d567042e5330061bfda9befe
#
_cell.length_a   1.000
_cell.length_b   1.000
_cell.length_c   1.000
_cell.angle_alpha   90.00
_cell.angle_beta   90.00
_cell.angle_gamma   90.00
#
_symmetry.space_group_name_H-M   'P 1'
#
loop_
_entity.id
_entity.type
_entity.pdbx_description
1 polymer ?
#
loop_
_entity_poly.entity_id
_entity_poly.type
_entity_poly.pdbx_seq_one_letter_code
_entity_poly.pdbx_strand_id
1 'polypeptide(L)'
;MNIKKILLTFLMVIVVILTVACGKKEAPTEDANAQKEASSEAVQDYHIGIVTTSVSQSEDNFRGAEAILKKYGAANEGGKITVVTIPDNFMQEQETTISQMVSLADDPKIKAIVVAEGVPGTYPAFKTIREKRPDILLFVNNNHEDPVQVSTVADVVVNADSIARGYLIVKTAHDLGATKFMHISFPRHLSYETLARKRAIMEQTAKDLGMEYIEMSAPDPLSDVGVPGSQQFILEQVPNWIKKYGKDIAFFATNDAQTEPLIKQIAAYGGIFVEAELPSPTMGYPGALGVEFTDDEKGNWPKILEKVEKSVIAAGGSGRMGTWTYSYSFAGVIGLTDLAIKSIENGDRDFTLDKLLASLDTATLGSKWNGSLMKDNKGVEVHNAFFVYQDTYIFGKGYMGTATVEIPEKYNNIGN
;
A
#
# COMPACT_ATOMS: atom_id res chain seq x y z
N MET A 1 -40.43 54.88 -9.63
CA MET A 1 -40.20 56.05 -10.46
C MET A 1 -38.97 55.80 -11.30
N ASN A 2 -39.23 55.31 -12.50
CA ASN A 2 -38.87 55.94 -13.77
C ASN A 2 -37.35 56.07 -13.99
N ILE A 3 -36.73 55.72 -15.04
CA ILE A 3 -37.08 55.52 -16.45
C ILE A 3 -35.77 55.11 -17.16
N LYS A 4 -35.77 54.01 -17.92
CA LYS A 4 -35.56 53.93 -19.36
C LYS A 4 -34.29 54.50 -20.00
N LYS A 5 -33.67 53.60 -20.75
CA LYS A 5 -33.24 53.68 -22.16
C LYS A 5 -31.95 54.50 -22.44
N ILE A 6 -31.05 53.89 -23.24
CA ILE A 6 -30.86 53.99 -24.70
C ILE A 6 -29.60 53.19 -25.02
N LEU A 7 -29.60 52.18 -25.70
CA LEU A 7 -29.49 51.67 -27.08
C LEU A 7 -28.87 52.67 -28.09
N LEU A 8 -27.81 52.29 -28.78
CA LEU A 8 -27.52 52.39 -30.21
C LEU A 8 -26.04 52.35 -30.52
N THR A 9 -25.52 51.27 -31.10
CA THR A 9 -25.18 51.09 -32.53
C THR A 9 -24.21 52.10 -33.15
N PHE A 10 -23.05 51.58 -33.65
CA PHE A 10 -22.37 51.99 -34.90
C PHE A 10 -21.30 50.90 -35.23
N LEU A 11 -21.45 50.16 -36.12
CA LEU A 11 -21.42 49.80 -37.54
C LEU A 11 -20.21 50.42 -38.32
N MET A 12 -19.39 49.46 -38.81
CA MET A 12 -18.63 49.49 -40.07
C MET A 12 -17.71 50.70 -40.43
N VAL A 13 -16.44 50.37 -40.72
CA VAL A 13 -15.84 50.74 -42.03
C VAL A 13 -14.69 49.78 -42.37
N ILE A 14 -14.81 49.11 -43.52
CA ILE A 14 -13.80 48.37 -44.27
C ILE A 14 -13.01 49.40 -45.05
N VAL A 15 -11.64 49.27 -45.05
CA VAL A 15 -10.83 49.85 -46.14
C VAL A 15 -9.79 48.80 -46.53
N VAL A 16 -9.95 48.30 -47.74
CA VAL A 16 -8.99 47.53 -48.52
C VAL A 16 -8.05 48.53 -49.19
N ILE A 17 -6.72 48.31 -49.05
CA ILE A 17 -5.75 48.89 -50.01
C ILE A 17 -4.81 47.77 -50.41
N LEU A 18 -4.91 47.39 -51.67
CA LEU A 18 -3.94 46.62 -52.45
C LEU A 18 -2.81 47.54 -52.91
N THR A 19 -1.55 47.14 -52.67
CA THR A 19 -0.44 47.51 -53.53
C THR A 19 0.48 46.35 -53.77
N VAL A 20 0.64 46.01 -55.00
CA VAL A 20 1.57 45.05 -55.60
C VAL A 20 2.92 45.71 -55.75
N ALA A 21 4.00 45.02 -55.37
CA ALA A 21 5.32 45.14 -56.04
C ALA A 21 6.23 43.94 -55.77
N CYS A 22 6.79 43.47 -56.83
CA CYS A 22 7.63 42.27 -57.07
C CYS A 22 8.92 42.15 -56.25
N GLY A 23 9.29 40.89 -55.94
CA GLY A 23 10.61 40.36 -56.30
C GLY A 23 11.55 39.99 -55.18
N LYS A 24 11.67 38.72 -54.83
CA LYS A 24 12.82 37.83 -54.97
C LYS A 24 12.60 36.50 -54.24
N LYS A 25 12.98 35.45 -54.93
CA LYS A 25 12.96 34.06 -54.40
C LYS A 25 13.98 33.89 -53.28
N GLU A 26 13.57 33.33 -52.13
CA GLU A 26 14.38 32.51 -51.27
C GLU A 26 13.55 31.33 -50.75
N ALA A 27 14.18 30.17 -50.59
CA ALA A 27 13.59 28.85 -50.40
C ALA A 27 12.89 28.67 -49.04
N PRO A 28 11.96 27.70 -48.89
CA PRO A 28 11.15 27.54 -47.68
C PRO A 28 11.93 26.88 -46.55
N THR A 29 11.98 27.55 -45.43
CA THR A 29 12.29 26.96 -44.13
C THR A 29 11.04 26.23 -43.64
N GLU A 30 11.20 24.93 -43.45
CA GLU A 30 10.16 24.07 -42.88
C GLU A 30 9.67 24.54 -41.50
N ASP A 31 8.38 24.67 -41.37
CA ASP A 31 7.67 25.01 -40.15
C ASP A 31 7.90 23.93 -39.05
N ALA A 32 8.68 24.24 -38.07
CA ALA A 32 8.86 23.43 -36.83
C ALA A 32 7.65 23.52 -35.88
N ASN A 33 6.48 23.94 -36.34
CA ASN A 33 5.28 24.16 -35.50
C ASN A 33 4.10 23.20 -35.80
N ALA A 34 4.29 22.24 -36.73
CA ALA A 34 3.22 21.28 -37.08
C ALA A 34 3.31 19.95 -36.31
N GLN A 35 4.24 19.77 -35.36
CA GLN A 35 4.43 18.53 -34.62
C GLN A 35 3.99 18.58 -33.15
N LYS A 36 3.36 19.66 -32.72
CA LYS A 36 2.89 19.83 -31.33
C LYS A 36 1.37 19.76 -31.14
N GLU A 37 0.60 19.60 -32.23
CA GLU A 37 -0.87 19.48 -32.16
C GLU A 37 -1.42 18.06 -32.43
N ALA A 38 -0.55 17.07 -32.69
CA ALA A 38 -0.96 15.69 -32.97
C ALA A 38 -0.91 14.74 -31.77
N SER A 39 -0.70 15.24 -30.52
CA SER A 39 -0.58 14.38 -29.33
C SER A 39 -1.66 14.61 -28.26
N SER A 40 -2.75 15.32 -28.53
CA SER A 40 -3.83 15.55 -27.57
C SER A 40 -5.17 14.89 -27.96
N GLU A 41 -5.20 13.99 -28.93
CA GLU A 41 -6.42 13.25 -29.26
C GLU A 41 -6.36 11.83 -28.72
N ALA A 42 -7.31 11.52 -27.81
CA ALA A 42 -7.89 10.21 -27.52
C ALA A 42 -7.10 9.26 -26.59
N VAL A 43 -6.97 9.63 -25.32
CA VAL A 43 -6.82 8.62 -24.25
C VAL A 43 -8.06 8.59 -23.33
N GLN A 44 -9.25 8.81 -23.84
CA GLN A 44 -10.48 8.81 -23.03
C GLN A 44 -11.22 7.48 -22.94
N ASP A 45 -10.91 6.50 -23.77
CA ASP A 45 -11.63 5.22 -23.83
C ASP A 45 -10.71 4.04 -23.54
N TYR A 46 -10.36 3.85 -22.27
CA TYR A 46 -9.57 2.71 -21.79
C TYR A 46 -10.20 2.07 -20.56
N HIS A 47 -9.91 0.81 -20.35
CA HIS A 47 -10.30 0.05 -19.15
C HIS A 47 -9.08 -0.37 -18.32
N ILE A 48 -9.33 -0.58 -17.02
CA ILE A 48 -8.37 -1.09 -16.06
C ILE A 48 -8.96 -2.34 -15.40
N GLY A 49 -8.20 -3.43 -15.42
CA GLY A 49 -8.51 -4.65 -14.69
C GLY A 49 -8.00 -4.54 -13.24
N ILE A 50 -8.86 -4.81 -12.27
CA ILE A 50 -8.48 -4.96 -10.86
C ILE A 50 -8.66 -6.41 -10.47
N VAL A 51 -7.59 -7.05 -10.03
CA VAL A 51 -7.62 -8.41 -9.48
C VAL A 51 -7.55 -8.32 -7.97
N THR A 52 -8.58 -8.81 -7.29
CA THR A 52 -8.70 -8.74 -5.82
C THR A 52 -9.00 -10.12 -5.21
N THR A 53 -8.78 -10.24 -3.92
CA THR A 53 -9.25 -11.37 -3.12
C THR A 53 -10.72 -11.19 -2.74
N SER A 54 -11.35 -12.25 -2.22
CA SER A 54 -12.66 -12.13 -1.59
C SER A 54 -12.57 -11.40 -0.24
N VAL A 55 -13.73 -11.00 0.31
CA VAL A 55 -13.83 -10.43 1.67
C VAL A 55 -13.30 -11.41 2.72
N SER A 56 -13.51 -12.72 2.53
CA SER A 56 -13.05 -13.76 3.47
C SER A 56 -11.52 -13.89 3.51
N GLN A 57 -10.83 -13.61 2.41
CA GLN A 57 -9.37 -13.66 2.35
C GLN A 57 -8.73 -12.33 2.79
N SER A 58 -9.21 -11.22 2.27
CA SER A 58 -8.76 -9.88 2.66
C SER A 58 -9.85 -8.84 2.38
N GLU A 59 -10.56 -8.44 3.44
CA GLU A 59 -11.56 -7.38 3.32
C GLU A 59 -10.94 -6.07 2.78
N ASP A 60 -9.72 -5.74 3.19
CA ASP A 60 -9.06 -4.50 2.81
C ASP A 60 -8.73 -4.46 1.30
N ASN A 61 -8.27 -5.57 0.69
CA ASN A 61 -8.09 -5.69 -0.75
C ASN A 61 -9.42 -5.49 -1.50
N PHE A 62 -10.46 -6.18 -1.02
CA PHE A 62 -11.80 -6.10 -1.60
C PHE A 62 -12.36 -4.68 -1.53
N ARG A 63 -12.26 -4.02 -0.37
CA ARG A 63 -12.71 -2.63 -0.20
C ARG A 63 -11.93 -1.64 -1.05
N GLY A 64 -10.64 -1.88 -1.28
CA GLY A 64 -9.83 -1.12 -2.23
C GLY A 64 -10.39 -1.21 -3.66
N ALA A 65 -10.70 -2.43 -4.12
CA ALA A 65 -11.30 -2.66 -5.43
C ALA A 65 -12.70 -2.03 -5.55
N GLU A 66 -13.55 -2.16 -4.51
CA GLU A 66 -14.86 -1.48 -4.47
C GLU A 66 -14.76 0.04 -4.55
N ALA A 67 -13.81 0.64 -3.83
CA ALA A 67 -13.60 2.08 -3.85
C ALA A 67 -13.21 2.59 -5.25
N ILE A 68 -12.34 1.85 -5.94
CA ILE A 68 -11.96 2.14 -7.33
C ILE A 68 -13.14 1.96 -8.28
N LEU A 69 -13.89 0.86 -8.15
CA LEU A 69 -15.09 0.60 -8.95
C LEU A 69 -16.14 1.71 -8.76
N LYS A 70 -16.37 2.14 -7.51
CA LYS A 70 -17.29 3.24 -7.19
C LYS A 70 -16.84 4.58 -7.80
N LYS A 71 -15.51 4.82 -7.80
CA LYS A 71 -14.95 6.09 -8.29
C LYS A 71 -15.00 6.22 -9.81
N TYR A 72 -14.74 5.14 -10.55
CA TYR A 72 -14.52 5.17 -11.99
C TYR A 72 -15.59 4.43 -12.80
N GLY A 73 -16.53 3.76 -12.13
CA GLY A 73 -17.63 3.00 -12.75
C GLY A 73 -17.20 1.67 -13.37
N ALA A 74 -18.15 0.75 -13.52
CA ALA A 74 -17.92 -0.54 -14.15
C ALA A 74 -17.80 -0.40 -15.68
N ALA A 75 -16.83 -1.09 -16.28
CA ALA A 75 -16.55 -1.01 -17.72
C ALA A 75 -17.74 -1.44 -18.58
N ASN A 76 -18.51 -2.45 -18.16
CA ASN A 76 -19.72 -2.91 -18.82
C ASN A 76 -20.91 -1.95 -18.71
N GLU A 77 -20.81 -0.91 -17.88
CA GLU A 77 -21.82 0.14 -17.69
C GLU A 77 -21.32 1.52 -18.20
N GLY A 78 -20.25 1.50 -19.01
CA GLY A 78 -19.67 2.73 -19.58
C GLY A 78 -18.63 3.42 -18.68
N GLY A 79 -18.24 2.78 -17.59
CA GLY A 79 -17.11 3.21 -16.74
C GLY A 79 -15.77 2.62 -17.21
N LYS A 80 -14.77 2.61 -16.32
CA LYS A 80 -13.40 2.20 -16.67
C LYS A 80 -12.94 0.90 -16.04
N ILE A 81 -13.65 0.33 -15.08
CA ILE A 81 -13.10 -0.73 -14.20
C ILE A 81 -13.76 -2.08 -14.47
N THR A 82 -12.92 -3.11 -14.65
CA THR A 82 -13.30 -4.51 -14.61
C THR A 82 -12.68 -5.15 -13.37
N VAL A 83 -13.49 -5.69 -12.46
CA VAL A 83 -13.01 -6.36 -11.24
C VAL A 83 -13.11 -7.87 -11.43
N VAL A 84 -12.04 -8.57 -11.05
CA VAL A 84 -11.99 -10.04 -10.97
C VAL A 84 -11.60 -10.43 -9.56
N THR A 85 -12.35 -11.33 -8.94
CA THR A 85 -12.05 -11.89 -7.62
C THR A 85 -11.45 -13.29 -7.79
N ILE A 86 -10.25 -13.49 -7.24
CA ILE A 86 -9.59 -14.80 -7.27
C ILE A 86 -10.24 -15.77 -6.28
N PRO A 87 -10.11 -17.11 -6.49
CA PRO A 87 -10.66 -18.11 -5.57
C PRO A 87 -10.08 -18.01 -4.16
N ASP A 88 -10.89 -18.34 -3.13
CA ASP A 88 -10.43 -18.41 -1.75
C ASP A 88 -9.30 -19.44 -1.56
N ASN A 89 -9.37 -20.55 -2.28
CA ASN A 89 -8.35 -21.61 -2.28
C ASN A 89 -7.31 -21.41 -3.37
N PHE A 90 -6.85 -20.17 -3.61
CA PHE A 90 -5.92 -19.85 -4.70
C PHE A 90 -4.65 -20.72 -4.71
N MET A 91 -4.21 -21.25 -3.57
CA MET A 91 -3.08 -22.19 -3.50
C MET A 91 -3.36 -23.51 -4.23
N GLN A 92 -4.59 -24.03 -4.17
CA GLN A 92 -5.05 -25.25 -4.85
C GLN A 92 -5.67 -24.98 -6.20
N GLU A 93 -6.18 -23.76 -6.41
CA GLU A 93 -6.87 -23.33 -7.62
C GLU A 93 -6.02 -22.35 -8.46
N GLN A 94 -4.72 -22.61 -8.52
CA GLN A 94 -3.76 -21.71 -9.18
C GLN A 94 -4.07 -21.51 -10.67
N GLU A 95 -4.47 -22.57 -11.38
CA GLU A 95 -4.85 -22.47 -12.80
C GLU A 95 -6.08 -21.59 -13.03
N THR A 96 -7.06 -21.64 -12.12
CA THR A 96 -8.23 -20.74 -12.14
C THR A 96 -7.79 -19.29 -11.95
N THR A 97 -6.92 -19.04 -10.99
CA THR A 97 -6.34 -17.72 -10.71
C THR A 97 -5.62 -17.16 -11.94
N ILE A 98 -4.75 -17.96 -12.56
CA ILE A 98 -4.04 -17.59 -13.80
C ILE A 98 -5.04 -17.26 -14.92
N SER A 99 -6.02 -18.14 -15.15
CA SER A 99 -7.03 -17.97 -16.22
C SER A 99 -7.84 -16.69 -16.02
N GLN A 100 -8.25 -16.38 -14.79
CA GLN A 100 -9.00 -15.17 -14.47
C GLN A 100 -8.17 -13.90 -14.75
N MET A 101 -6.90 -13.87 -14.35
CA MET A 101 -6.00 -12.73 -14.63
C MET A 101 -5.80 -12.55 -16.13
N VAL A 102 -5.53 -13.64 -16.85
CA VAL A 102 -5.28 -13.62 -18.31
C VAL A 102 -6.50 -13.18 -19.09
N SER A 103 -7.72 -13.56 -18.65
CA SER A 103 -8.96 -13.19 -19.32
C SER A 103 -9.21 -11.67 -19.38
N LEU A 104 -8.66 -10.90 -18.47
CA LEU A 104 -8.73 -9.44 -18.52
C LEU A 104 -8.08 -8.87 -19.79
N ALA A 105 -7.05 -9.54 -20.33
CA ALA A 105 -6.37 -9.11 -21.54
C ALA A 105 -7.17 -9.35 -22.83
N ASP A 106 -8.30 -10.08 -22.76
CA ASP A 106 -9.20 -10.30 -23.90
C ASP A 106 -10.03 -9.04 -24.22
N ASP A 107 -10.21 -8.13 -23.27
CA ASP A 107 -10.80 -6.82 -23.55
C ASP A 107 -9.76 -5.90 -24.25
N PRO A 108 -10.02 -5.49 -25.51
CA PRO A 108 -9.08 -4.65 -26.27
C PRO A 108 -8.84 -3.27 -25.66
N LYS A 109 -9.74 -2.79 -24.81
CA LYS A 109 -9.62 -1.50 -24.12
C LYS A 109 -8.80 -1.57 -22.85
N ILE A 110 -8.51 -2.74 -22.29
CA ILE A 110 -7.64 -2.88 -21.13
C ILE A 110 -6.26 -2.33 -21.46
N LYS A 111 -5.79 -1.36 -20.64
CA LYS A 111 -4.47 -0.73 -20.70
C LYS A 111 -3.64 -0.96 -19.44
N ALA A 112 -4.27 -1.32 -18.34
CA ALA A 112 -3.57 -1.71 -17.12
C ALA A 112 -4.30 -2.83 -16.39
N ILE A 113 -3.54 -3.66 -15.68
CA ILE A 113 -4.04 -4.64 -14.71
C ILE A 113 -3.31 -4.39 -13.39
N VAL A 114 -4.09 -4.20 -12.33
CA VAL A 114 -3.60 -4.01 -10.96
C VAL A 114 -4.02 -5.22 -10.13
N VAL A 115 -3.04 -5.97 -9.63
CA VAL A 115 -3.24 -7.10 -8.74
C VAL A 115 -3.07 -6.62 -7.30
N ALA A 116 -4.14 -6.69 -6.51
CA ALA A 116 -4.18 -6.24 -5.12
C ALA A 116 -3.27 -7.07 -4.20
N GLU A 117 -3.12 -8.35 -4.52
CA GLU A 117 -2.27 -9.30 -3.82
C GLU A 117 -1.70 -10.32 -4.79
N GLY A 118 -0.38 -10.29 -4.95
CA GLY A 118 0.34 -11.17 -5.87
C GLY A 118 0.52 -12.57 -5.30
N VAL A 119 -0.51 -13.41 -5.44
CA VAL A 119 -0.51 -14.81 -5.00
C VAL A 119 0.21 -15.72 -5.99
N PRO A 120 0.56 -16.98 -5.63
CA PRO A 120 1.10 -17.96 -6.56
C PRO A 120 0.24 -18.10 -7.82
N GLY A 121 0.89 -17.95 -8.99
CA GLY A 121 0.22 -17.85 -10.30
C GLY A 121 0.27 -16.46 -10.93
N THR A 122 0.65 -15.42 -10.17
CA THR A 122 0.78 -14.04 -10.70
C THR A 122 1.87 -13.96 -11.78
N TYR A 123 3.06 -14.53 -11.53
CA TYR A 123 4.15 -14.53 -12.51
C TYR A 123 3.76 -15.19 -13.85
N PRO A 124 3.25 -16.45 -13.89
CA PRO A 124 2.86 -17.08 -15.15
C PRO A 124 1.68 -16.38 -15.83
N ALA A 125 0.73 -15.79 -15.08
CA ALA A 125 -0.34 -14.97 -15.65
C ALA A 125 0.23 -13.72 -16.34
N PHE A 126 1.07 -12.96 -15.66
CA PHE A 126 1.71 -11.76 -16.21
C PHE A 126 2.60 -12.08 -17.42
N LYS A 127 3.34 -13.18 -17.39
CA LYS A 127 4.12 -13.66 -18.52
C LYS A 127 3.23 -13.91 -19.73
N THR A 128 2.11 -14.61 -19.54
CA THR A 128 1.16 -14.92 -20.63
C THR A 128 0.53 -13.64 -21.18
N ILE A 129 0.15 -12.69 -20.31
CA ILE A 129 -0.40 -11.39 -20.74
C ILE A 129 0.67 -10.62 -21.53
N ARG A 130 1.90 -10.56 -21.04
CA ARG A 130 3.00 -9.83 -21.70
C ARG A 130 3.29 -10.36 -23.11
N GLU A 131 3.20 -11.68 -23.30
CA GLU A 131 3.39 -12.32 -24.61
C GLU A 131 2.26 -11.97 -25.60
N LYS A 132 1.01 -11.86 -25.12
CA LYS A 132 -0.17 -11.57 -25.94
C LYS A 132 -0.41 -10.07 -26.15
N ARG A 133 -0.22 -9.28 -25.10
CA ARG A 133 -0.57 -7.87 -25.02
C ARG A 133 0.54 -7.08 -24.30
N PRO A 134 1.70 -6.85 -24.96
CA PRO A 134 2.82 -6.11 -24.37
C PRO A 134 2.50 -4.65 -24.07
N ASP A 135 1.40 -4.13 -24.61
CA ASP A 135 0.90 -2.77 -24.38
C ASP A 135 0.27 -2.58 -22.99
N ILE A 136 -0.21 -3.66 -22.35
CA ILE A 136 -0.86 -3.58 -21.03
C ILE A 136 0.19 -3.32 -19.93
N LEU A 137 -0.09 -2.36 -19.07
CA LEU A 137 0.68 -2.11 -17.83
C LEU A 137 0.29 -3.14 -16.77
N LEU A 138 1.27 -3.73 -16.10
CA LEU A 138 1.08 -4.80 -15.12
C LEU A 138 1.65 -4.37 -13.76
N PHE A 139 0.77 -4.19 -12.79
CA PHE A 139 1.10 -3.76 -11.44
C PHE A 139 0.71 -4.82 -10.43
N VAL A 140 1.58 -5.06 -9.45
CA VAL A 140 1.28 -5.99 -8.35
C VAL A 140 1.66 -5.40 -7.00
N ASN A 141 0.70 -5.46 -6.07
CA ASN A 141 0.87 -5.14 -4.66
C ASN A 141 0.98 -6.41 -3.84
N ASN A 142 1.64 -6.34 -2.69
CA ASN A 142 1.78 -7.43 -1.72
C ASN A 142 2.14 -8.77 -2.39
N ASN A 143 3.23 -8.76 -3.14
CA ASN A 143 3.65 -9.93 -3.93
C ASN A 143 4.27 -11.02 -3.04
N HIS A 144 3.72 -12.24 -3.10
CA HIS A 144 4.18 -13.41 -2.35
C HIS A 144 5.16 -14.30 -3.12
N GLU A 145 5.26 -14.11 -4.44
CA GLU A 145 6.25 -14.79 -5.27
C GLU A 145 7.61 -14.05 -5.20
N ASP A 146 8.65 -14.61 -5.81
CA ASP A 146 9.95 -13.93 -5.89
C ASP A 146 9.79 -12.56 -6.61
N PRO A 147 10.01 -11.44 -5.90
CA PRO A 147 9.80 -10.12 -6.48
C PRO A 147 10.75 -9.80 -7.64
N VAL A 148 11.96 -10.36 -7.63
CA VAL A 148 12.91 -10.20 -8.72
C VAL A 148 12.43 -10.94 -9.96
N GLN A 149 11.88 -12.15 -9.80
CA GLN A 149 11.28 -12.89 -10.90
C GLN A 149 10.04 -12.17 -11.47
N VAL A 150 9.13 -11.73 -10.60
CA VAL A 150 7.90 -11.04 -11.02
C VAL A 150 8.23 -9.71 -11.71
N SER A 151 9.26 -8.99 -11.27
CA SER A 151 9.69 -7.72 -11.90
C SER A 151 10.14 -7.87 -13.35
N THR A 152 10.49 -9.09 -13.80
CA THR A 152 10.86 -9.33 -15.22
C THR A 152 9.66 -9.26 -16.17
N VAL A 153 8.45 -9.36 -15.66
CA VAL A 153 7.20 -9.36 -16.43
C VAL A 153 6.22 -8.25 -16.02
N ALA A 154 6.31 -7.77 -14.79
CA ALA A 154 5.54 -6.63 -14.27
C ALA A 154 6.19 -5.29 -14.66
N ASP A 155 5.39 -4.22 -14.70
CA ASP A 155 5.89 -2.84 -14.78
C ASP A 155 6.19 -2.29 -13.37
N VAL A 156 5.44 -2.72 -12.34
CA VAL A 156 5.66 -2.32 -10.94
C VAL A 156 5.36 -3.48 -10.00
N VAL A 157 6.29 -3.74 -9.08
CA VAL A 157 6.12 -4.67 -7.94
C VAL A 157 6.26 -3.88 -6.65
N VAL A 158 5.31 -4.02 -5.72
CA VAL A 158 5.32 -3.31 -4.44
C VAL A 158 5.12 -4.26 -3.27
N ASN A 159 5.98 -4.15 -2.26
CA ASN A 159 5.84 -4.86 -0.98
C ASN A 159 6.05 -3.90 0.20
N ALA A 160 5.53 -4.27 1.36
CA ALA A 160 5.85 -3.56 2.60
C ALA A 160 7.34 -3.71 2.97
N ASP A 161 7.99 -2.62 3.39
CA ASP A 161 9.41 -2.59 3.72
C ASP A 161 9.69 -3.22 5.08
N SER A 162 10.01 -4.50 5.08
CA SER A 162 10.37 -5.25 6.30
C SER A 162 11.68 -4.78 6.93
N ILE A 163 12.61 -4.20 6.15
CA ILE A 163 13.91 -3.71 6.62
C ILE A 163 13.73 -2.41 7.37
N ALA A 164 13.15 -1.40 6.72
CA ALA A 164 12.85 -0.11 7.35
C ALA A 164 12.00 -0.31 8.61
N ARG A 165 10.95 -1.13 8.53
CA ARG A 165 10.05 -1.42 9.65
C ARG A 165 10.76 -2.14 10.81
N GLY A 166 11.72 -3.03 10.52
CA GLY A 166 12.54 -3.66 11.54
C GLY A 166 13.26 -2.65 12.44
N TYR A 167 13.77 -1.57 11.85
CA TYR A 167 14.37 -0.45 12.58
C TYR A 167 13.32 0.48 13.20
N LEU A 168 12.35 0.95 12.41
CA LEU A 168 11.41 1.99 12.80
C LEU A 168 10.49 1.58 13.95
N ILE A 169 10.02 0.33 13.99
CA ILE A 169 9.18 -0.18 15.08
C ILE A 169 9.91 -0.09 16.42
N VAL A 170 11.16 -0.56 16.47
CA VAL A 170 11.96 -0.55 17.71
C VAL A 170 12.35 0.86 18.09
N LYS A 171 12.75 1.69 17.12
CA LYS A 171 13.07 3.10 17.37
C LYS A 171 11.85 3.86 17.91
N THR A 172 10.68 3.66 17.32
CA THR A 172 9.43 4.29 17.80
C THR A 172 9.10 3.80 19.21
N ALA A 173 9.23 2.50 19.49
CA ALA A 173 9.03 1.97 20.83
C ALA A 173 9.96 2.64 21.86
N HIS A 174 11.25 2.81 21.52
CA HIS A 174 12.21 3.54 22.34
C HIS A 174 11.79 4.99 22.56
N ASP A 175 11.39 5.70 21.52
CA ASP A 175 10.94 7.11 21.60
C ASP A 175 9.65 7.27 22.44
N LEU A 176 8.86 6.19 22.57
CA LEU A 176 7.71 6.10 23.45
C LEU A 176 8.08 5.74 24.91
N GLY A 177 9.38 5.51 25.18
CA GLY A 177 9.90 5.23 26.50
C GLY A 177 10.05 3.74 26.81
N ALA A 178 10.02 2.85 25.81
CA ALA A 178 10.31 1.44 26.03
C ALA A 178 11.78 1.24 26.43
N THR A 179 12.02 0.45 27.46
CA THR A 179 13.35 0.01 27.88
C THR A 179 13.63 -1.45 27.50
N LYS A 180 12.58 -2.15 27.08
CA LYS A 180 12.63 -3.55 26.64
C LYS A 180 11.79 -3.74 25.38
N PHE A 181 12.23 -4.63 24.50
CA PHE A 181 11.51 -5.01 23.30
C PHE A 181 11.34 -6.51 23.25
N MET A 182 10.10 -6.99 23.24
CA MET A 182 9.76 -8.40 23.15
C MET A 182 9.28 -8.74 21.75
N HIS A 183 10.02 -9.59 21.07
CA HIS A 183 9.68 -10.17 19.78
C HIS A 183 9.04 -11.55 19.99
N ILE A 184 7.80 -11.71 19.53
CA ILE A 184 7.01 -12.94 19.69
C ILE A 184 6.87 -13.60 18.32
N SER A 185 7.35 -14.84 18.19
CA SER A 185 7.34 -15.57 16.93
C SER A 185 7.33 -17.10 17.18
N PHE A 186 7.53 -17.88 16.14
CA PHE A 186 7.64 -19.33 16.19
C PHE A 186 8.50 -19.85 15.03
N PRO A 187 9.02 -21.11 15.09
CA PRO A 187 10.04 -21.59 14.14
C PRO A 187 9.65 -21.48 12.66
N ARG A 188 8.40 -21.77 12.29
CA ARG A 188 7.94 -21.67 10.90
C ARG A 188 8.04 -20.24 10.37
N HIS A 189 7.60 -19.22 11.13
CA HIS A 189 7.74 -17.82 10.73
C HIS A 189 9.22 -17.40 10.62
N LEU A 190 10.05 -17.85 11.55
CA LEU A 190 11.48 -17.55 11.50
C LEU A 190 12.25 -18.31 10.40
N SER A 191 11.61 -19.26 9.71
CA SER A 191 12.18 -19.87 8.49
C SER A 191 11.95 -19.03 7.24
N TYR A 192 11.06 -18.02 7.28
CA TYR A 192 10.89 -17.08 6.18
C TYR A 192 11.98 -16.01 6.24
N GLU A 193 12.75 -15.87 5.16
CA GLU A 193 13.91 -14.96 5.09
C GLU A 193 13.55 -13.52 5.50
N THR A 194 12.44 -12.97 4.99
CA THR A 194 12.01 -11.61 5.30
C THR A 194 11.69 -11.39 6.77
N LEU A 195 11.05 -12.37 7.44
CA LEU A 195 10.75 -12.30 8.86
C LEU A 195 11.98 -12.51 9.73
N ALA A 196 12.84 -13.45 9.36
CA ALA A 196 14.12 -13.68 10.05
C ALA A 196 15.02 -12.43 9.98
N ARG A 197 15.08 -11.80 8.81
CA ARG A 197 15.83 -10.57 8.59
C ARG A 197 15.26 -9.40 9.41
N LYS A 198 13.95 -9.19 9.38
CA LYS A 198 13.27 -8.18 10.21
C LYS A 198 13.58 -8.38 11.69
N ARG A 199 13.47 -9.63 12.18
CA ARG A 199 13.82 -9.98 13.56
C ARG A 199 15.27 -9.61 13.90
N ALA A 200 16.22 -9.95 13.04
CA ALA A 200 17.64 -9.63 13.27
C ALA A 200 17.89 -8.12 13.31
N ILE A 201 17.19 -7.34 12.48
CA ILE A 201 17.26 -5.88 12.51
C ILE A 201 16.64 -5.33 13.80
N MET A 202 15.49 -5.86 14.24
CA MET A 202 14.87 -5.48 15.52
C MET A 202 15.79 -5.73 16.70
N GLU A 203 16.43 -6.91 16.76
CA GLU A 203 17.40 -7.27 17.79
C GLU A 203 18.59 -6.31 17.80
N GLN A 204 19.18 -6.05 16.64
CA GLN A 204 20.32 -5.13 16.54
C GLN A 204 19.92 -3.70 16.91
N THR A 205 18.75 -3.23 16.47
CA THR A 205 18.24 -1.89 16.79
C THR A 205 18.01 -1.74 18.30
N ALA A 206 17.42 -2.73 18.94
CA ALA A 206 17.23 -2.71 20.40
C ALA A 206 18.57 -2.60 21.13
N LYS A 207 19.58 -3.37 20.72
CA LYS A 207 20.94 -3.30 21.28
C LYS A 207 21.58 -1.92 21.08
N ASP A 208 21.47 -1.37 19.88
CA ASP A 208 22.04 -0.06 19.54
C ASP A 208 21.40 1.10 20.33
N LEU A 209 20.12 0.96 20.70
CA LEU A 209 19.37 1.91 21.50
C LEU A 209 19.45 1.63 23.02
N GLY A 210 20.22 0.63 23.43
CA GLY A 210 20.39 0.27 24.84
C GLY A 210 19.17 -0.41 25.47
N MET A 211 18.27 -0.97 24.65
CA MET A 211 17.10 -1.71 25.13
C MET A 211 17.45 -3.19 25.34
N GLU A 212 16.81 -3.82 26.33
CA GLU A 212 16.82 -5.28 26.48
C GLU A 212 15.96 -5.92 25.38
N TYR A 213 16.56 -6.76 24.52
CA TYR A 213 15.83 -7.55 23.54
C TYR A 213 15.45 -8.91 24.11
N ILE A 214 14.18 -9.28 23.98
CA ILE A 214 13.62 -10.52 24.51
C ILE A 214 12.98 -11.30 23.37
N GLU A 215 13.51 -12.48 23.05
CA GLU A 215 12.89 -13.41 22.12
C GLU A 215 11.91 -14.32 22.84
N MET A 216 10.69 -14.44 22.31
CA MET A 216 9.66 -15.30 22.86
C MET A 216 9.07 -16.22 21.81
N SER A 217 9.12 -17.52 22.06
CA SER A 217 8.48 -18.51 21.22
C SER A 217 7.02 -18.70 21.66
N ALA A 218 6.09 -18.45 20.73
CA ALA A 218 4.67 -18.73 20.90
C ALA A 218 4.25 -20.00 20.13
N PRO A 219 3.12 -20.61 20.42
CA PRO A 219 2.58 -21.71 19.62
C PRO A 219 2.25 -21.23 18.20
N ASP A 220 2.62 -22.02 17.20
CA ASP A 220 2.26 -21.79 15.81
C ASP A 220 0.74 -21.99 15.62
N PRO A 221 0.00 -21.00 15.06
CA PRO A 221 -1.42 -21.13 14.76
C PRO A 221 -1.79 -22.26 13.79
N LEU A 222 -0.82 -22.80 13.04
CA LEU A 222 -1.02 -23.96 12.16
C LEU A 222 -0.61 -25.30 12.80
N SER A 223 -0.16 -25.29 14.08
CA SER A 223 0.09 -26.50 14.83
C SER A 223 -1.19 -27.13 15.38
N ASP A 224 -1.07 -28.26 16.07
CA ASP A 224 -2.21 -28.98 16.65
C ASP A 224 -3.04 -28.14 17.63
N VAL A 225 -2.45 -27.12 18.27
CA VAL A 225 -3.21 -26.22 19.17
C VAL A 225 -4.05 -25.19 18.40
N GLY A 226 -3.75 -24.99 17.12
CA GLY A 226 -4.49 -24.10 16.23
C GLY A 226 -4.42 -22.62 16.63
N VAL A 227 -5.20 -21.81 15.91
CA VAL A 227 -5.37 -20.37 16.21
C VAL A 227 -5.85 -20.16 17.67
N PRO A 228 -6.87 -20.90 18.19
CA PRO A 228 -7.32 -20.70 19.55
C PRO A 228 -6.24 -20.91 20.61
N GLY A 229 -5.38 -21.94 20.45
CA GLY A 229 -4.30 -22.21 21.40
C GLY A 229 -3.21 -21.15 21.36
N SER A 230 -2.88 -20.63 20.17
CA SER A 230 -1.94 -19.51 20.01
C SER A 230 -2.48 -18.22 20.64
N GLN A 231 -3.77 -17.91 20.46
CA GLN A 231 -4.43 -16.77 21.07
C GLN A 231 -4.48 -16.88 22.61
N GLN A 232 -4.85 -18.06 23.11
CA GLN A 232 -4.91 -18.31 24.56
C GLN A 232 -3.53 -18.12 25.22
N PHE A 233 -2.46 -18.57 24.56
CA PHE A 233 -1.09 -18.36 25.04
C PHE A 233 -0.78 -16.86 25.23
N ILE A 234 -1.12 -16.01 24.26
CA ILE A 234 -0.93 -14.56 24.35
C ILE A 234 -1.75 -13.96 25.49
N LEU A 235 -3.03 -14.35 25.60
CA LEU A 235 -3.92 -13.89 26.67
C LEU A 235 -3.38 -14.20 28.07
N GLU A 236 -2.74 -15.35 28.26
CA GLU A 236 -2.18 -15.79 29.54
C GLU A 236 -0.83 -15.19 29.84
N GLN A 237 0.03 -15.09 28.81
CA GLN A 237 1.43 -14.70 29.03
C GLN A 237 1.66 -13.20 29.11
N VAL A 238 0.96 -12.39 28.34
CA VAL A 238 1.21 -10.93 28.33
C VAL A 238 1.04 -10.29 29.70
N PRO A 239 0.01 -10.57 30.52
CA PRO A 239 -0.07 -10.05 31.86
C PRO A 239 1.10 -10.48 32.76
N ASN A 240 1.59 -11.72 32.60
CA ASN A 240 2.75 -12.24 33.35
C ASN A 240 4.03 -11.53 32.92
N TRP A 241 4.22 -11.30 31.61
CA TRP A 241 5.37 -10.55 31.10
C TRP A 241 5.36 -9.10 31.58
N ILE A 242 4.22 -8.41 31.54
CA ILE A 242 4.11 -7.03 32.04
C ILE A 242 4.39 -6.97 33.54
N LYS A 243 3.91 -7.95 34.33
CA LYS A 243 4.22 -8.04 35.75
C LYS A 243 5.71 -8.26 36.00
N LYS A 244 6.39 -9.07 35.17
CA LYS A 244 7.81 -9.40 35.30
C LYS A 244 8.73 -8.26 34.84
N TYR A 245 8.41 -7.66 33.71
CA TYR A 245 9.32 -6.74 33.00
C TYR A 245 8.94 -5.26 33.14
N GLY A 246 7.78 -4.97 33.71
CA GLY A 246 7.23 -3.60 33.82
C GLY A 246 6.41 -3.17 32.60
N LYS A 247 5.81 -1.98 32.69
CA LYS A 247 4.96 -1.43 31.62
C LYS A 247 5.75 -0.78 30.48
N ASP A 248 7.05 -0.53 30.67
CA ASP A 248 7.92 0.07 29.66
C ASP A 248 8.58 -1.01 28.79
N ILE A 249 7.82 -2.06 28.50
CA ILE A 249 8.10 -3.10 27.54
C ILE A 249 7.26 -2.89 26.29
N ALA A 250 7.92 -2.95 25.11
CA ALA A 250 7.24 -2.97 23.83
C ALA A 250 7.11 -4.42 23.32
N PHE A 251 6.02 -4.69 22.62
CA PHE A 251 5.70 -6.00 22.07
C PHE A 251 5.54 -5.94 20.56
N PHE A 252 6.01 -6.96 19.89
CA PHE A 252 5.76 -7.21 18.48
C PHE A 252 5.52 -8.70 18.25
N ALA A 253 4.42 -9.06 17.56
CA ALA A 253 4.12 -10.43 17.18
C ALA A 253 4.14 -10.58 15.65
N THR A 254 4.76 -11.66 15.15
CA THR A 254 4.92 -11.90 13.71
C THR A 254 3.70 -12.53 13.04
N ASN A 255 2.62 -12.79 13.78
CA ASN A 255 1.43 -13.42 13.23
C ASN A 255 0.15 -12.69 13.64
N ASP A 256 -0.71 -12.44 12.66
CA ASP A 256 -1.93 -11.65 12.85
C ASP A 256 -2.93 -12.31 13.80
N ALA A 257 -2.96 -13.64 13.89
CA ALA A 257 -3.80 -14.34 14.87
C ALA A 257 -3.47 -13.96 16.33
N GLN A 258 -2.23 -13.52 16.58
CA GLN A 258 -1.76 -13.09 17.91
C GLN A 258 -2.01 -11.59 18.17
N THR A 259 -2.33 -10.81 17.14
CA THR A 259 -2.44 -9.34 17.24
C THR A 259 -3.62 -8.91 18.12
N GLU A 260 -4.80 -9.44 17.89
CA GLU A 260 -5.99 -9.09 18.68
C GLU A 260 -5.82 -9.38 20.18
N PRO A 261 -5.43 -10.61 20.63
CA PRO A 261 -5.21 -10.87 22.04
C PRO A 261 -4.07 -10.05 22.64
N LEU A 262 -3.02 -9.71 21.86
CA LEU A 262 -1.93 -8.85 22.29
C LEU A 262 -2.42 -7.43 22.56
N ILE A 263 -3.14 -6.81 21.63
CA ILE A 263 -3.76 -5.49 21.78
C ILE A 263 -4.67 -5.46 23.01
N LYS A 264 -5.52 -6.47 23.18
CA LYS A 264 -6.44 -6.59 24.31
C LYS A 264 -5.72 -6.57 25.66
N GLN A 265 -4.64 -7.34 25.78
CA GLN A 265 -3.88 -7.41 27.02
C GLN A 265 -3.05 -6.15 27.29
N ILE A 266 -2.46 -5.56 26.25
CA ILE A 266 -1.70 -4.30 26.38
C ILE A 266 -2.63 -3.15 26.82
N ALA A 267 -3.83 -3.06 26.25
CA ALA A 267 -4.83 -2.09 26.66
C ALA A 267 -5.22 -2.25 28.15
N ALA A 268 -5.38 -3.50 28.61
CA ALA A 268 -5.80 -3.81 29.98
C ALA A 268 -4.68 -3.65 31.03
N TYR A 269 -3.46 -4.07 30.72
CA TYR A 269 -2.37 -4.18 31.70
C TYR A 269 -1.23 -3.19 31.49
N GLY A 270 -1.16 -2.55 30.34
CA GLY A 270 -0.07 -1.66 29.93
C GLY A 270 0.90 -2.35 28.98
N GLY A 271 2.00 -1.68 28.68
CA GLY A 271 2.93 -2.06 27.62
C GLY A 271 2.88 -1.06 26.46
N ILE A 272 3.70 -1.30 25.44
CA ILE A 272 3.76 -0.48 24.23
C ILE A 272 3.56 -1.39 23.03
N PHE A 273 2.71 -0.96 22.10
CA PHE A 273 2.43 -1.65 20.84
C PHE A 273 2.48 -0.64 19.69
N VAL A 274 3.57 -0.67 18.93
CA VAL A 274 3.78 0.33 17.85
C VAL A 274 2.93 0.03 16.64
N GLU A 275 2.97 -1.21 16.14
CA GLU A 275 2.18 -1.66 15.00
C GLU A 275 2.14 -3.19 14.90
N ALA A 276 1.16 -3.71 14.17
CA ALA A 276 1.05 -5.14 13.81
C ALA A 276 2.00 -5.52 12.67
N GLU A 277 2.09 -6.82 12.35
CA GLU A 277 2.79 -7.31 11.15
C GLU A 277 2.16 -6.73 9.87
N LEU A 278 0.83 -6.73 9.77
CA LEU A 278 0.07 -6.00 8.75
C LEU A 278 -0.64 -4.80 9.42
N PRO A 279 0.01 -3.62 9.46
CA PRO A 279 -0.52 -2.51 10.22
C PRO A 279 -1.77 -1.92 9.57
N SER A 280 -2.83 -1.84 10.35
CA SER A 280 -4.11 -1.25 9.95
C SER A 280 -4.93 -0.95 11.20
N PRO A 281 -5.78 0.10 11.23
CA PRO A 281 -6.72 0.30 12.32
C PRO A 281 -7.75 -0.82 12.45
N THR A 282 -7.95 -1.62 11.40
CA THR A 282 -8.82 -2.79 11.40
C THR A 282 -8.15 -4.05 11.92
N MET A 283 -6.79 -4.07 11.97
CA MET A 283 -6.03 -5.24 12.40
C MET A 283 -6.02 -5.41 13.93
N GLY A 284 -6.87 -6.29 14.43
CA GLY A 284 -6.95 -6.70 15.83
C GLY A 284 -7.64 -5.70 16.76
N TYR A 285 -7.64 -4.40 16.49
CA TYR A 285 -8.26 -3.38 17.33
C TYR A 285 -9.77 -3.54 17.49
N PRO A 286 -10.55 -3.80 16.40
CA PRO A 286 -12.00 -3.97 16.54
C PRO A 286 -12.37 -5.11 17.45
N GLY A 287 -11.82 -6.30 17.27
CA GLY A 287 -12.09 -7.47 18.11
C GLY A 287 -11.60 -7.28 19.55
N ALA A 288 -10.40 -6.72 19.72
CA ALA A 288 -9.82 -6.49 21.05
C ALA A 288 -10.62 -5.51 21.91
N LEU A 289 -11.21 -4.47 21.30
CA LEU A 289 -11.82 -3.33 21.99
C LEU A 289 -13.34 -3.21 21.74
N GLY A 290 -13.96 -4.17 21.03
CA GLY A 290 -15.40 -4.19 20.76
C GLY A 290 -15.83 -3.05 19.83
N VAL A 291 -15.02 -2.71 18.83
CA VAL A 291 -15.36 -1.68 17.83
C VAL A 291 -16.07 -2.35 16.65
N GLU A 292 -17.26 -1.88 16.32
CA GLU A 292 -18.02 -2.34 15.17
C GLU A 292 -18.13 -1.21 14.13
N PHE A 293 -18.09 -1.55 12.85
CA PHE A 293 -18.26 -0.62 11.74
C PHE A 293 -19.57 -0.90 11.02
N THR A 294 -20.30 0.16 10.74
CA THR A 294 -21.47 0.10 9.83
C THR A 294 -20.99 -0.04 8.37
N ASP A 295 -21.87 -0.47 7.47
CA ASP A 295 -21.48 -0.70 6.07
C ASP A 295 -20.98 0.58 5.36
N ASP A 296 -21.46 1.75 5.76
CA ASP A 296 -20.99 3.04 5.24
C ASP A 296 -19.67 3.54 5.87
N GLU A 297 -19.24 2.94 6.98
CA GLU A 297 -17.94 3.19 7.60
C GLU A 297 -16.83 2.31 7.01
N LYS A 298 -17.18 1.12 6.51
CA LYS A 298 -16.20 0.19 5.92
C LYS A 298 -15.50 0.82 4.72
N GLY A 299 -14.16 0.83 4.73
CA GLY A 299 -13.33 1.52 3.73
C GLY A 299 -13.24 3.03 3.90
N ASN A 300 -13.91 3.63 4.88
CA ASN A 300 -13.74 5.04 5.24
C ASN A 300 -12.67 5.19 6.33
N TRP A 301 -11.42 5.16 5.92
CA TRP A 301 -10.26 5.10 6.82
C TRP A 301 -10.19 6.22 7.85
N PRO A 302 -10.50 7.50 7.54
CA PRO A 302 -10.56 8.54 8.56
C PRO A 302 -11.58 8.25 9.68
N LYS A 303 -12.77 7.75 9.32
CA LYS A 303 -13.79 7.37 10.32
C LYS A 303 -13.40 6.13 11.11
N ILE A 304 -12.82 5.13 10.44
CA ILE A 304 -12.29 3.92 11.07
C ILE A 304 -11.23 4.30 12.10
N LEU A 305 -10.23 5.10 11.71
CA LEU A 305 -9.16 5.56 12.58
C LEU A 305 -9.71 6.32 13.80
N GLU A 306 -10.61 7.29 13.59
CA GLU A 306 -11.22 8.07 14.66
C GLU A 306 -11.94 7.18 15.68
N LYS A 307 -12.71 6.19 15.20
CA LYS A 307 -13.49 5.28 16.04
C LYS A 307 -12.59 4.35 16.85
N VAL A 308 -11.55 3.80 16.21
CA VAL A 308 -10.53 2.97 16.88
C VAL A 308 -9.75 3.79 17.89
N GLU A 309 -9.30 4.99 17.54
CA GLU A 309 -8.56 5.88 18.45
C GLU A 309 -9.35 6.20 19.71
N LYS A 310 -10.63 6.55 19.59
CA LYS A 310 -11.52 6.77 20.74
C LYS A 310 -11.55 5.57 21.67
N SER A 311 -11.65 4.36 21.10
CA SER A 311 -11.69 3.12 21.87
C SER A 311 -10.35 2.80 22.54
N VAL A 312 -9.23 3.01 21.85
CA VAL A 312 -7.88 2.83 22.42
C VAL A 312 -7.64 3.82 23.57
N ILE A 313 -8.01 5.09 23.39
CA ILE A 313 -7.87 6.11 24.46
C ILE A 313 -8.74 5.74 25.66
N ALA A 314 -10.00 5.33 25.45
CA ALA A 314 -10.90 4.90 26.52
C ALA A 314 -10.37 3.67 27.27
N ALA A 315 -9.66 2.76 26.59
CA ALA A 315 -9.02 1.59 27.17
C ALA A 315 -7.68 1.88 27.87
N GLY A 316 -7.20 3.15 27.86
CA GLY A 316 -5.95 3.54 28.49
C GLY A 316 -4.68 3.39 27.64
N GLY A 317 -4.84 3.11 26.32
CA GLY A 317 -3.73 2.91 25.38
C GLY A 317 -3.15 4.20 24.77
N SER A 318 -3.67 5.39 25.17
CA SER A 318 -3.22 6.68 24.65
C SER A 318 -1.72 6.86 24.79
N GLY A 319 -1.05 7.24 23.69
CA GLY A 319 0.39 7.49 23.66
C GLY A 319 1.27 6.24 23.74
N ARG A 320 0.68 5.03 23.73
CA ARG A 320 1.39 3.75 23.88
C ARG A 320 1.03 2.71 22.81
N MET A 321 -0.05 2.92 22.05
CA MET A 321 -0.53 1.99 21.03
C MET A 321 -0.65 2.70 19.71
N GLY A 322 -0.32 2.03 18.62
CA GLY A 322 -0.25 2.64 17.30
C GLY A 322 -0.54 1.68 16.15
N THR A 323 -0.54 2.24 14.96
CA THR A 323 -0.81 1.56 13.69
C THR A 323 -0.36 2.43 12.51
N TRP A 324 -0.57 1.99 11.29
CA TRP A 324 -0.72 2.87 10.12
C TRP A 324 -2.15 3.39 10.04
N THR A 325 -2.35 4.54 9.44
CA THR A 325 -3.69 5.16 9.38
C THR A 325 -4.58 4.58 8.28
N TYR A 326 -3.95 3.97 7.28
CA TYR A 326 -4.60 3.23 6.20
C TYR A 326 -4.04 1.83 6.14
N SER A 327 -4.88 0.85 5.81
CA SER A 327 -4.39 -0.48 5.46
C SER A 327 -3.45 -0.41 4.26
N TYR A 328 -2.34 -1.14 4.34
CA TYR A 328 -1.39 -1.30 3.24
C TYR A 328 -2.08 -1.85 1.98
N SER A 329 -2.91 -2.89 2.15
CA SER A 329 -3.61 -3.55 1.06
C SER A 329 -4.56 -2.59 0.34
N PHE A 330 -5.39 -1.86 1.09
CA PHE A 330 -6.30 -0.85 0.52
C PHE A 330 -5.52 0.26 -0.20
N ALA A 331 -4.52 0.84 0.46
CA ALA A 331 -3.73 1.94 -0.08
C ALA A 331 -2.98 1.53 -1.36
N GLY A 332 -2.44 0.31 -1.39
CA GLY A 332 -1.74 -0.24 -2.55
C GLY A 332 -2.64 -0.33 -3.78
N VAL A 333 -3.87 -0.86 -3.64
CA VAL A 333 -4.83 -0.94 -4.76
C VAL A 333 -5.15 0.45 -5.29
N ILE A 334 -5.48 1.41 -4.40
CA ILE A 334 -5.84 2.78 -4.82
C ILE A 334 -4.64 3.48 -5.46
N GLY A 335 -3.47 3.43 -4.80
CA GLY A 335 -2.26 4.11 -5.27
C GLY A 335 -1.73 3.57 -6.60
N LEU A 336 -1.69 2.24 -6.77
CA LEU A 336 -1.27 1.64 -8.03
C LEU A 336 -2.26 1.91 -9.17
N THR A 337 -3.57 1.95 -8.87
CA THR A 337 -4.58 2.33 -9.88
C THR A 337 -4.42 3.80 -10.29
N ASP A 338 -4.18 4.71 -9.34
CA ASP A 338 -3.89 6.12 -9.64
C ASP A 338 -2.62 6.28 -10.48
N LEU A 339 -1.56 5.54 -10.13
CA LEU A 339 -0.31 5.51 -10.90
C LEU A 339 -0.53 4.99 -12.33
N ALA A 340 -1.34 3.92 -12.49
CA ALA A 340 -1.69 3.36 -13.80
C ALA A 340 -2.46 4.38 -14.65
N ILE A 341 -3.46 5.05 -14.07
CA ILE A 341 -4.26 6.09 -14.76
C ILE A 341 -3.35 7.21 -15.24
N LYS A 342 -2.51 7.77 -14.35
CA LYS A 342 -1.56 8.84 -14.69
C LYS A 342 -0.60 8.42 -15.81
N SER A 343 -0.10 7.19 -15.74
CA SER A 343 0.78 6.63 -16.79
C SER A 343 0.08 6.55 -18.15
N ILE A 344 -1.15 6.03 -18.19
CA ILE A 344 -1.94 5.91 -19.42
C ILE A 344 -2.23 7.30 -19.99
N GLU A 345 -2.73 8.23 -19.17
CA GLU A 345 -3.14 9.57 -19.60
C GLU A 345 -1.97 10.44 -20.06
N ASN A 346 -0.78 10.27 -19.47
CA ASN A 346 0.42 11.01 -19.85
C ASN A 346 1.28 10.29 -20.92
N GLY A 347 0.96 9.04 -21.25
CA GLY A 347 1.78 8.22 -22.16
C GLY A 347 3.17 7.90 -21.59
N ASP A 348 3.33 7.91 -20.26
CA ASP A 348 4.58 7.72 -19.54
C ASP A 348 4.64 6.33 -18.89
N ARG A 349 5.71 5.59 -19.18
CA ARG A 349 5.97 4.25 -18.62
C ARG A 349 7.21 4.22 -17.72
N ASP A 350 7.71 5.38 -17.31
CA ASP A 350 8.81 5.50 -16.36
C ASP A 350 8.25 5.50 -14.92
N PHE A 351 8.36 4.39 -14.23
CA PHE A 351 7.87 4.18 -12.87
C PHE A 351 9.00 4.36 -11.87
N THR A 352 9.03 5.51 -11.24
CA THR A 352 10.01 5.82 -10.19
C THR A 352 9.38 5.69 -8.80
N LEU A 353 10.22 5.51 -7.78
CA LEU A 353 9.78 5.51 -6.38
C LEU A 353 9.00 6.79 -6.04
N ASP A 354 9.47 7.97 -6.48
CA ASP A 354 8.81 9.24 -6.19
C ASP A 354 7.39 9.30 -6.77
N LYS A 355 7.18 8.79 -8.00
CA LYS A 355 5.85 8.72 -8.62
C LYS A 355 4.92 7.78 -7.87
N LEU A 356 5.44 6.63 -7.42
CA LEU A 356 4.70 5.67 -6.59
C LEU A 356 4.30 6.29 -5.25
N LEU A 357 5.26 6.88 -4.53
CA LEU A 357 5.00 7.53 -3.24
C LEU A 357 4.00 8.69 -3.38
N ALA A 358 4.10 9.51 -4.41
CA ALA A 358 3.13 10.56 -4.69
C ALA A 358 1.70 10.04 -4.96
N SER A 359 1.58 8.86 -5.59
CA SER A 359 0.28 8.22 -5.80
C SER A 359 -0.27 7.63 -4.50
N LEU A 360 0.56 7.01 -3.66
CA LEU A 360 0.18 6.53 -2.33
C LEU A 360 -0.22 7.68 -1.41
N ASP A 361 0.54 8.78 -1.35
CA ASP A 361 0.20 10.00 -0.59
C ASP A 361 -1.17 10.57 -1.02
N THR A 362 -1.45 10.57 -2.33
CA THR A 362 -2.74 11.03 -2.87
C THR A 362 -3.88 10.09 -2.48
N ALA A 363 -3.63 8.77 -2.46
CA ALA A 363 -4.60 7.75 -2.10
C ALA A 363 -4.96 7.77 -0.60
N THR A 364 -4.06 8.28 0.24
CA THR A 364 -4.14 8.20 1.71
C THR A 364 -3.97 9.58 2.34
N LEU A 365 -4.98 10.44 2.15
CA LEU A 365 -4.93 11.82 2.59
C LEU A 365 -4.55 11.97 4.08
N GLY A 366 -3.50 12.75 4.32
CA GLY A 366 -2.98 13.02 5.67
C GLY A 366 -1.90 12.07 6.13
N SER A 367 -1.72 10.91 5.49
CA SER A 367 -0.58 10.02 5.71
C SER A 367 0.62 10.42 4.84
N LYS A 368 1.80 9.95 5.21
CA LYS A 368 3.03 10.06 4.42
C LYS A 368 3.62 8.68 4.20
N TRP A 369 4.18 8.49 3.01
CA TRP A 369 4.86 7.27 2.63
C TRP A 369 6.34 7.53 2.39
N ASN A 370 7.13 6.50 2.59
CA ASN A 370 8.52 6.44 2.17
C ASN A 370 8.82 5.01 1.67
N GLY A 371 9.98 4.83 1.09
CA GLY A 371 10.34 3.54 0.55
C GLY A 371 11.74 3.50 -0.05
N SER A 372 12.06 2.37 -0.66
CA SER A 372 13.33 2.10 -1.32
C SER A 372 13.12 1.17 -2.50
N LEU A 373 14.13 1.08 -3.38
CA LEU A 373 14.20 0.02 -4.38
C LEU A 373 14.53 -1.31 -3.71
N MET A 374 13.90 -2.38 -4.18
CA MET A 374 14.31 -3.74 -3.81
C MET A 374 15.66 -4.05 -4.42
N LYS A 375 16.43 -4.92 -3.76
CA LYS A 375 17.72 -5.42 -4.26
C LYS A 375 17.62 -6.91 -4.54
N ASP A 376 18.27 -7.34 -5.61
CA ASP A 376 18.44 -8.76 -5.89
C ASP A 376 19.43 -9.43 -4.92
N ASN A 377 19.65 -10.74 -5.08
CA ASN A 377 20.58 -11.52 -4.25
C ASN A 377 22.07 -11.15 -4.42
N LYS A 378 22.37 -10.23 -5.36
CA LYS A 378 23.71 -9.65 -5.55
C LYS A 378 23.81 -8.22 -5.00
N GLY A 379 22.74 -7.70 -4.41
CA GLY A 379 22.66 -6.35 -3.91
C GLY A 379 22.41 -5.28 -4.99
N VAL A 380 22.06 -5.69 -6.22
CA VAL A 380 21.74 -4.76 -7.31
C VAL A 380 20.30 -4.32 -7.22
N GLU A 381 20.07 -3.03 -7.33
CA GLU A 381 18.72 -2.45 -7.29
C GLU A 381 17.88 -2.88 -8.50
N VAL A 382 16.63 -3.27 -8.23
CA VAL A 382 15.64 -3.65 -9.22
C VAL A 382 14.74 -2.43 -9.48
N HIS A 383 14.88 -1.81 -10.63
CA HIS A 383 14.35 -0.48 -10.96
C HIS A 383 12.83 -0.32 -10.87
N ASN A 384 12.07 -1.41 -10.96
CA ASN A 384 10.60 -1.45 -10.93
C ASN A 384 10.02 -2.28 -9.77
N ALA A 385 10.84 -2.58 -8.78
CA ALA A 385 10.42 -3.28 -7.57
C ALA A 385 10.71 -2.41 -6.33
N PHE A 386 9.68 -2.15 -5.55
CA PHE A 386 9.70 -1.15 -4.49
C PHE A 386 9.28 -1.74 -3.14
N PHE A 387 10.01 -1.36 -2.11
CA PHE A 387 9.57 -1.47 -0.73
C PHE A 387 8.98 -0.13 -0.28
N VAL A 388 7.82 -0.18 0.39
CA VAL A 388 7.16 1.03 0.90
C VAL A 388 6.70 0.85 2.33
N TYR A 389 6.60 1.95 3.07
CA TYR A 389 6.04 2.00 4.40
C TYR A 389 5.36 3.34 4.66
N GLN A 390 4.39 3.33 5.56
CA GLN A 390 3.61 4.50 5.95
C GLN A 390 4.17 5.09 7.25
N ASP A 391 3.93 6.37 7.48
CA ASP A 391 4.23 7.01 8.77
C ASP A 391 3.42 6.37 9.88
N THR A 392 4.09 5.96 10.95
CA THR A 392 3.46 5.36 12.12
C THR A 392 2.61 6.38 12.86
N TYR A 393 1.38 6.01 13.18
CA TYR A 393 0.45 6.81 13.97
C TYR A 393 0.27 6.21 15.36
N ILE A 394 0.50 7.03 16.39
CA ILE A 394 0.29 6.64 17.79
C ILE A 394 -0.99 7.30 18.30
N PHE A 395 -1.97 6.48 18.70
CA PHE A 395 -3.25 6.95 19.21
C PHE A 395 -3.07 7.91 20.39
N GLY A 396 -3.68 9.09 20.31
CA GLY A 396 -3.55 10.17 21.27
C GLY A 396 -2.28 11.02 21.15
N LYS A 397 -1.39 10.72 20.19
CA LYS A 397 -0.20 11.54 19.85
C LYS A 397 -0.19 12.00 18.40
N GLY A 398 -0.70 11.20 17.47
CA GLY A 398 -0.64 11.46 16.04
C GLY A 398 0.54 10.80 15.34
N TYR A 399 0.92 11.31 14.17
CA TYR A 399 2.02 10.82 13.37
C TYR A 399 3.38 11.02 14.04
N MET A 400 4.23 9.99 13.95
CA MET A 400 5.56 9.97 14.59
C MET A 400 6.68 10.51 13.69
N GLY A 401 6.37 10.82 12.42
CA GLY A 401 7.36 11.27 11.43
C GLY A 401 8.28 10.15 10.93
N THR A 402 7.93 8.89 11.13
CA THR A 402 8.76 7.74 10.74
C THR A 402 9.04 7.70 9.25
N ALA A 403 8.11 8.19 8.41
CA ALA A 403 8.32 8.30 6.96
C ALA A 403 9.44 9.30 6.56
N THR A 404 9.96 10.09 7.48
CA THR A 404 11.08 11.03 7.24
C THR A 404 12.37 10.61 7.93
N VAL A 405 12.36 9.48 8.64
CA VAL A 405 13.52 8.95 9.34
C VAL A 405 14.44 8.25 8.34
N GLU A 406 15.70 8.67 8.30
CA GLU A 406 16.73 7.96 7.54
C GLU A 406 17.08 6.64 8.23
N ILE A 407 17.01 5.54 7.50
CA ILE A 407 17.39 4.21 7.98
C ILE A 407 18.91 4.09 7.89
N PRO A 408 19.64 3.89 9.02
CA PRO A 408 21.09 3.75 8.95
C PRO A 408 21.51 2.58 8.07
N GLU A 409 22.47 2.81 7.18
CA GLU A 409 22.91 1.87 6.15
C GLU A 409 23.33 0.50 6.71
N LYS A 410 23.87 0.47 7.94
CA LYS A 410 24.27 -0.79 8.60
C LYS A 410 23.15 -1.83 8.68
N TYR A 411 21.88 -1.41 8.74
CA TYR A 411 20.73 -2.33 8.83
C TYR A 411 20.41 -2.98 7.46
N ASN A 412 20.81 -2.36 6.35
CA ASN A 412 20.64 -2.92 5.02
C ASN A 412 21.45 -4.21 4.78
N ASN A 413 22.45 -4.46 5.63
CA ASN A 413 23.36 -5.61 5.51
C ASN A 413 23.11 -6.70 6.57
N ILE A 414 22.10 -6.53 7.44
CA ILE A 414 21.77 -7.50 8.48
C ILE A 414 20.91 -8.62 7.87
N GLY A 415 21.31 -9.86 8.08
CA GLY A 415 20.57 -11.06 7.68
C GLY A 415 20.65 -11.39 6.18
N ASN A 416 21.61 -10.80 5.47
CA ASN A 416 21.95 -11.21 4.10
C ASN A 416 22.84 -12.44 4.09
#